data_50cf7b892527be4312753c92d74f08f8
#
_entry.id   50cf7b892527be4312753c92d74f08f8
#
_cell.length_a   1.000
_cell.length_b   1.000
_cell.length_c   1.000
_cell.angle_alpha   90.00
_cell.angle_beta   90.00
_cell.angle_gamma   90.00
#
_symmetry.space_group_name_H-M   'P 1'
#
loop_
_entity.id
_entity.type
_entity.pdbx_description
1 polymer ?
#
loop_
_entity_poly.entity_id
_entity_poly.type
_entity_poly.pdbx_seq_one_letter_code
_entity_poly.pdbx_strand_id
1 'polypeptide(L)'
;MQASIAFYRERLGFQLDFDGPEGDVYYAGVSRDGIGIMLKEILPDVPPYPNHTRHPWARWDAYIYTLDPDTLFNEFRKSGVPFVKELSFIDEGLSGFEITDADGYVLAFFQVGNK
;
A
#
# COMPACT_ATOMS: atom_id res chain seq x y z
N MET A 1 15.21 -2.24 -1.23
CA MET A 1 14.13 -3.25 -1.32
C MET A 1 13.76 -3.87 0.03
N GLN A 2 14.72 -4.17 0.88
CA GLN A 2 14.42 -4.82 2.15
C GLN A 2 13.50 -4.01 3.05
N ALA A 3 13.67 -2.68 3.07
CA ALA A 3 12.80 -1.82 3.87
C ALA A 3 11.34 -1.87 3.38
N SER A 4 11.13 -1.94 2.06
CA SER A 4 9.79 -2.05 1.50
C SER A 4 9.16 -3.38 1.83
N ILE A 5 9.91 -4.47 1.70
CA ILE A 5 9.41 -5.79 2.06
C ILE A 5 9.01 -5.83 3.53
N ALA A 6 9.87 -5.31 4.40
CA ALA A 6 9.59 -5.28 5.84
C ALA A 6 8.34 -4.46 6.14
N PHE A 7 8.17 -3.33 5.48
CA PHE A 7 6.99 -2.48 5.70
C PHE A 7 5.71 -3.24 5.35
N TYR A 8 5.66 -3.85 4.17
CA TYR A 8 4.46 -4.58 3.75
C TYR A 8 4.16 -5.76 4.66
N ARG A 9 5.19 -6.47 5.10
CA ARG A 9 5.00 -7.63 5.98
C ARG A 9 4.65 -7.23 7.40
N GLU A 10 5.40 -6.30 7.98
CA GLU A 10 5.30 -6.02 9.42
C GLU A 10 4.24 -4.98 9.73
N ARG A 11 4.07 -3.99 8.85
CA ARG A 11 3.10 -2.92 9.07
C ARG A 11 1.75 -3.20 8.44
N LEU A 12 1.74 -3.75 7.23
CA LEU A 12 0.51 -3.98 6.49
C LEU A 12 0.01 -5.41 6.58
N GLY A 13 0.80 -6.33 7.15
CA GLY A 13 0.37 -7.70 7.32
C GLY A 13 0.31 -8.51 6.03
N PHE A 14 1.05 -8.08 5.01
CA PHE A 14 1.14 -8.83 3.77
C PHE A 14 2.10 -10.01 3.93
N GLN A 15 1.87 -11.03 3.13
CA GLN A 15 2.73 -12.20 3.06
C GLN A 15 3.73 -11.98 1.93
N LEU A 16 4.99 -12.37 2.17
CA LEU A 16 5.99 -12.36 1.11
C LEU A 16 5.83 -13.64 0.30
N ASP A 17 5.47 -13.51 -0.98
CA ASP A 17 5.25 -14.67 -1.83
C ASP A 17 6.53 -15.10 -2.54
N PHE A 18 7.33 -14.13 -2.98
CA PHE A 18 8.61 -14.41 -3.63
C PHE A 18 9.47 -13.16 -3.61
N ASP A 19 10.76 -13.34 -3.75
CA ASP A 19 11.68 -12.24 -3.97
C ASP A 19 12.90 -12.78 -4.72
N GLY A 20 13.75 -11.89 -5.21
CA GLY A 20 14.93 -12.29 -5.93
C GLY A 20 15.68 -11.13 -6.54
N PRO A 21 16.82 -11.43 -7.18
CA PRO A 21 17.54 -12.69 -7.04
C PRO A 21 18.28 -12.79 -5.70
N GLU A 22 18.67 -14.01 -5.35
CA GLU A 22 19.38 -14.24 -4.10
C GLU A 22 20.67 -13.44 -4.06
N GLY A 23 20.89 -12.79 -2.91
CA GLY A 23 22.09 -11.99 -2.69
C GLY A 23 21.98 -10.55 -3.19
N ASP A 24 20.99 -10.24 -4.01
CA ASP A 24 20.81 -8.89 -4.54
C ASP A 24 19.34 -8.69 -4.89
N VAL A 25 18.50 -8.72 -3.87
CA VAL A 25 17.05 -8.68 -4.04
C VAL A 25 16.61 -7.31 -4.55
N TYR A 26 16.03 -7.27 -5.75
CA TYR A 26 15.50 -6.04 -6.31
C TYR A 26 14.05 -6.19 -6.78
N TYR A 27 13.44 -7.36 -6.57
CA TYR A 27 12.01 -7.49 -6.80
C TYR A 27 11.40 -8.41 -5.74
N ALA A 28 10.12 -8.21 -5.49
CA ALA A 28 9.38 -9.04 -4.53
C ALA A 28 7.90 -9.00 -4.88
N GLY A 29 7.21 -10.07 -4.54
CA GLY A 29 5.76 -10.13 -4.62
C GLY A 29 5.20 -10.30 -3.23
N VAL A 30 4.25 -9.46 -2.86
CA VAL A 30 3.58 -9.55 -1.56
C VAL A 30 2.08 -9.64 -1.79
N SER A 31 1.37 -10.31 -0.90
CA SER A 31 -0.07 -10.47 -1.07
C SER A 31 -0.79 -10.50 0.27
N ARG A 32 -2.05 -10.09 0.23
CA ARG A 32 -2.96 -10.16 1.36
C ARG A 32 -4.39 -10.14 0.85
N ASP A 33 -5.23 -11.02 1.38
CA ASP A 33 -6.67 -11.06 1.08
C ASP A 33 -6.97 -11.10 -0.41
N GLY A 34 -6.16 -11.85 -1.17
CA GLY A 34 -6.33 -12.00 -2.60
C GLY A 34 -5.74 -10.87 -3.43
N ILE A 35 -5.09 -9.90 -2.80
CA ILE A 35 -4.48 -8.77 -3.49
C ILE A 35 -2.97 -8.98 -3.56
N GLY A 36 -2.42 -8.98 -4.77
CA GLY A 36 -1.00 -9.11 -4.99
C GLY A 36 -0.39 -7.79 -5.44
N ILE A 37 0.74 -7.44 -4.86
CA ILE A 37 1.49 -6.25 -5.25
C ILE A 37 2.91 -6.68 -5.56
N MET A 38 3.40 -6.27 -6.73
CA MET A 38 4.78 -6.52 -7.10
C MET A 38 5.61 -5.27 -6.85
N LEU A 39 6.66 -5.44 -6.09
CA LEU A 39 7.61 -4.38 -5.77
C LEU A 39 8.86 -4.59 -6.63
N LYS A 40 9.36 -3.52 -7.22
CA LYS A 40 10.54 -3.63 -8.06
C LYS A 40 11.40 -2.37 -7.95
N GLU A 41 12.67 -2.59 -7.71
CA GLU A 41 13.67 -1.53 -7.74
C GLU A 41 14.31 -1.55 -9.12
N ILE A 42 14.13 -0.48 -9.89
CA ILE A 42 14.60 -0.45 -11.28
C ILE A 42 16.11 -0.40 -11.34
N LEU A 43 16.69 0.60 -10.66
CA LEU A 43 18.14 0.78 -10.54
C LEU A 43 18.39 1.40 -9.18
N PRO A 44 19.57 1.14 -8.57
CA PRO A 44 19.84 1.67 -7.22
C PRO A 44 19.75 3.20 -7.12
N ASP A 45 20.01 3.91 -8.21
CA ASP A 45 20.00 5.37 -8.22
C ASP A 45 18.70 5.97 -8.74
N VAL A 46 17.70 5.14 -9.03
CA VAL A 46 16.37 5.64 -9.45
C VAL A 46 15.48 5.74 -8.22
N PRO A 47 15.13 6.96 -7.80
CA PRO A 47 14.29 7.13 -6.61
C PRO A 47 12.84 6.74 -6.88
N PRO A 48 12.06 6.45 -5.83
CA PRO A 48 10.62 6.29 -5.98
C PRO A 48 9.98 7.54 -6.59
N TYR A 49 8.90 7.34 -7.33
CA TYR A 49 8.26 8.45 -8.02
C TYR A 49 6.75 8.40 -7.83
N PRO A 50 6.27 8.64 -6.61
CA PRO A 50 4.83 8.60 -6.33
C PRO A 50 4.06 9.62 -7.18
N ASN A 51 2.84 9.27 -7.54
CA ASN A 51 2.02 10.11 -8.40
C ASN A 51 1.80 11.51 -7.83
N HIS A 52 1.63 11.64 -6.52
CA HIS A 52 1.38 12.94 -5.91
C HIS A 52 2.56 13.91 -6.02
N THR A 53 3.76 13.41 -6.31
CA THR A 53 4.93 14.28 -6.51
C THR A 53 4.94 14.89 -7.90
N ARG A 54 4.19 14.32 -8.84
CA ARG A 54 4.10 14.82 -10.21
C ARG A 54 2.87 15.62 -10.45
N HIS A 55 1.73 15.17 -9.88
CA HIS A 55 0.44 15.80 -10.13
C HIS A 55 -0.35 15.81 -8.83
N PRO A 56 -0.68 16.99 -8.29
CA PRO A 56 -1.42 17.05 -7.03
C PRO A 56 -2.79 16.41 -7.07
N TRP A 57 -3.38 16.26 -8.26
CA TRP A 57 -4.68 15.61 -8.42
C TRP A 57 -4.58 14.10 -8.58
N ALA A 58 -3.42 13.56 -8.88
CA ALA A 58 -3.23 12.12 -9.09
C ALA A 58 -2.67 11.51 -7.79
N ARG A 59 -3.51 11.44 -6.78
CA ARG A 59 -3.06 11.10 -5.43
C ARG A 59 -2.69 9.64 -5.24
N TRP A 60 -3.42 8.73 -5.88
CA TRP A 60 -3.28 7.31 -5.58
C TRP A 60 -2.34 6.62 -6.55
N ASP A 61 -1.45 5.79 -6.01
CA ASP A 61 -0.64 4.89 -6.81
C ASP A 61 -1.32 3.53 -6.94
N ALA A 62 -2.16 3.18 -5.99
CA ALA A 62 -3.01 2.00 -6.06
C ALA A 62 -4.31 2.26 -5.31
N TYR A 63 -5.40 1.74 -5.84
CA TYR A 63 -6.72 1.81 -5.22
C TYR A 63 -7.15 0.37 -4.95
N ILE A 64 -7.29 0.02 -3.69
CA ILE A 64 -7.50 -1.35 -3.27
C ILE A 64 -8.87 -1.48 -2.63
N TYR A 65 -9.64 -2.45 -3.10
CA TYR A 65 -10.94 -2.75 -2.50
C TYR A 65 -10.75 -3.62 -1.28
N THR A 66 -11.50 -3.32 -0.24
CA THR A 66 -11.49 -4.12 0.97
C THR A 66 -12.92 -4.32 1.46
N LEU A 67 -13.17 -5.47 2.07
CA LEU A 67 -14.51 -5.79 2.56
C LEU A 67 -14.84 -5.08 3.88
N ASP A 68 -13.81 -4.80 4.68
CA ASP A 68 -14.00 -4.23 6.00
C ASP A 68 -12.92 -3.19 6.29
N PRO A 69 -13.08 -1.97 5.76
CA PRO A 69 -12.07 -0.93 5.97
C PRO A 69 -11.90 -0.54 7.43
N ASP A 70 -12.94 -0.66 8.25
CA ASP A 70 -12.86 -0.29 9.66
C ASP A 70 -11.87 -1.18 10.40
N THR A 71 -11.97 -2.48 10.22
CA THR A 71 -11.07 -3.43 10.87
C THR A 71 -9.64 -3.25 10.36
N LEU A 72 -9.49 -3.09 9.05
CA LEU A 72 -8.17 -2.90 8.45
C LEU A 72 -7.53 -1.60 8.91
N PHE A 73 -8.32 -0.52 8.98
CA PHE A 73 -7.84 0.76 9.48
C PHE A 73 -7.30 0.63 10.90
N ASN A 74 -8.04 -0.04 11.77
CA ASN A 74 -7.62 -0.23 13.16
C ASN A 74 -6.35 -1.06 13.25
N GLU A 75 -6.24 -2.08 12.42
CA GLU A 75 -5.04 -2.92 12.38
C GLU A 75 -3.82 -2.10 11.96
N PHE A 76 -3.94 -1.31 10.89
CA PHE A 76 -2.83 -0.48 10.41
C PHE A 76 -2.46 0.60 11.42
N ARG A 77 -3.45 1.16 12.08
CA ARG A 77 -3.20 2.17 13.11
C ARG A 77 -2.37 1.60 14.26
N LYS A 78 -2.68 0.39 14.69
CA LYS A 78 -1.93 -0.27 15.75
C LYS A 78 -0.51 -0.60 15.32
N SER A 79 -0.30 -0.85 14.03
CA SER A 79 1.02 -1.16 13.49
C SER A 79 1.86 0.08 13.22
N GLY A 80 1.31 1.28 13.44
CA GLY A 80 2.05 2.52 13.23
C GLY A 80 2.19 2.94 11.79
N VAL A 81 1.26 2.52 10.93
CA VAL A 81 1.26 2.91 9.51
C VAL A 81 0.97 4.41 9.39
N PRO A 82 1.72 5.15 8.57
CA PRO A 82 1.42 6.57 8.36
C PRO A 82 0.19 6.74 7.47
N PHE A 83 -0.76 7.55 7.93
CA PHE A 83 -1.98 7.82 7.18
C PHE A 83 -1.90 9.16 6.47
N VAL A 84 -2.29 9.15 5.18
CA VAL A 84 -2.52 10.37 4.42
C VAL A 84 -3.92 10.89 4.74
N LYS A 85 -4.88 9.97 4.82
CA LYS A 85 -6.25 10.30 5.15
C LYS A 85 -6.82 9.19 6.01
N GLU A 86 -7.32 9.57 7.19
CA GLU A 86 -7.89 8.60 8.10
C GLU A 86 -9.26 8.13 7.60
N LEU A 87 -9.79 7.11 8.26
CA LEU A 87 -11.06 6.49 7.88
C LEU A 87 -12.15 7.56 7.73
N SER A 88 -12.77 7.60 6.56
CA SER A 88 -13.79 8.59 6.25
C SER A 88 -14.70 8.06 5.16
N PHE A 89 -15.78 8.79 4.89
CA PHE A 89 -16.70 8.45 3.81
C PHE A 89 -16.42 9.30 2.59
N ILE A 90 -16.65 8.72 1.41
CA ILE A 90 -16.65 9.46 0.16
C ILE A 90 -18.10 9.68 -0.26
N ASP A 91 -18.29 10.37 -1.39
CA ASP A 91 -19.62 10.83 -1.81
C ASP A 91 -20.66 9.73 -1.93
N GLU A 92 -20.25 8.53 -2.34
CA GLU A 92 -21.17 7.40 -2.47
C GLU A 92 -21.44 6.67 -1.18
N GLY A 93 -21.01 7.22 -0.05
CA GLY A 93 -21.21 6.57 1.23
C GLY A 93 -20.25 5.42 1.51
N LEU A 94 -19.25 5.25 0.68
CA LEU A 94 -18.24 4.22 0.89
C LEU A 94 -17.19 4.73 1.88
N SER A 95 -16.78 3.88 2.79
CA SER A 95 -15.75 4.25 3.74
C SER A 95 -14.38 3.76 3.28
N GLY A 96 -13.35 4.45 3.69
CA GLY A 96 -11.99 4.09 3.32
C GLY A 96 -10.96 5.03 3.90
N PHE A 97 -9.71 4.74 3.62
CA PHE A 97 -8.59 5.53 4.12
C PHE A 97 -7.42 5.44 3.14
N GLU A 98 -6.42 6.29 3.37
CA GLU A 98 -5.23 6.33 2.52
C GLU A 98 -3.98 6.30 3.40
N ILE A 99 -2.99 5.54 2.96
CA ILE A 99 -1.71 5.41 3.64
C ILE A 99 -0.57 5.67 2.68
N THR A 100 0.63 5.86 3.22
CA THR A 100 1.84 5.83 2.40
C THR A 100 2.63 4.58 2.77
N ASP A 101 3.29 4.00 1.77
CA ASP A 101 4.21 2.91 2.03
C ASP A 101 5.61 3.45 2.34
N ALA A 102 6.60 2.55 2.44
CA ALA A 102 7.96 2.93 2.82
C ALA A 102 8.61 3.91 1.86
N ASP A 103 8.16 3.94 0.60
CA ASP A 103 8.73 4.79 -0.43
C ASP A 103 7.87 6.02 -0.74
N GLY A 104 6.78 6.19 0.02
CA GLY A 104 5.90 7.33 -0.15
C GLY A 104 4.78 7.13 -1.16
N TYR A 105 4.65 5.94 -1.72
CA TYR A 105 3.52 5.64 -2.61
C TYR A 105 2.24 5.62 -1.81
N VAL A 106 1.18 6.23 -2.36
CA VAL A 106 -0.12 6.33 -1.70
C VAL A 106 -0.99 5.15 -2.09
N LEU A 107 -1.44 4.40 -1.10
CA LEU A 107 -2.36 3.28 -1.28
C LEU A 107 -3.70 3.66 -0.67
N ALA A 108 -4.76 3.58 -1.46
CA ALA A 108 -6.12 3.85 -0.99
C ALA A 108 -6.83 2.54 -0.76
N PHE A 109 -7.43 2.38 0.42
CA PHE A 109 -8.19 1.18 0.79
C PHE A 109 -9.63 1.60 1.02
N PHE A 110 -10.52 1.20 0.13
CA PHE A 110 -11.92 1.60 0.21
C PHE A 110 -12.83 0.39 0.14
N GLN A 111 -13.99 0.55 0.74
CA GLN A 111 -14.99 -0.50 0.77
C GLN A 111 -15.43 -0.87 -0.66
N VAL A 112 -15.67 -2.16 -0.88
CA VAL A 112 -16.23 -2.61 -2.14
C VAL A 112 -17.61 -2.00 -2.28
N GLY A 113 -17.91 -1.46 -3.46
CA GLY A 113 -19.20 -0.86 -3.71
C GLY A 113 -20.35 -1.83 -3.45
N ASN A 114 -21.39 -1.30 -2.85
CA ASN A 114 -22.57 -2.09 -2.53
C ASN A 114 -23.41 -2.26 -3.78
N LYS A 115 -23.70 -3.49 -4.14
CA LYS A 115 -24.47 -3.81 -5.34
C LYS A 115 -25.88 -4.20 -5.02
#